data_fe61868a8c9d3605a1e62a39734af173
#
_entry.id   fe61868a8c9d3605a1e62a39734af173
#
_cell.length_a   1.000
_cell.length_b   1.000
_cell.length_c   1.000
_cell.angle_alpha   90.00
_cell.angle_beta   90.00
_cell.angle_gamma   90.00
#
_symmetry.space_group_name_H-M   'P 1'
#
loop_
_entity.id
_entity.type
_entity.pdbx_description
1 polymer ?
#
loop_
_entity_poly.entity_id
_entity_poly.type
_entity_poly.pdbx_seq_one_letter_code
_entity_poly.pdbx_strand_id
1 'polypeptide(L)'
;MRFLVVSDIHGRYERLAKLIDAQKGIDALIFLGDGLSDLDRADAYDHGFSVICVKGNCDGFSFLGRQNAPEETTVTFEDYKIFMLHGHTRGVKHSLTNAIYAAEERGADIMLFGHTHEPLEKYLPAGEEHSLSKPLWIFNPGSLGSSGDGWGYYGLIEIRDNGVLFSHGKI
;
A
#
# COMPACT_ATOMS: atom_id res chain seq x y z
N MET A 1 13.04 -9.69 -2.95
CA MET A 1 11.59 -9.73 -3.26
C MET A 1 11.16 -8.41 -3.89
N ARG A 2 10.16 -8.43 -4.79
CA ARG A 2 9.65 -7.25 -5.48
C ARG A 2 8.13 -7.15 -5.35
N PHE A 3 7.64 -6.01 -4.86
CA PHE A 3 6.21 -5.77 -4.63
C PHE A 3 5.70 -4.65 -5.51
N LEU A 4 4.54 -4.87 -6.13
CA LEU A 4 3.74 -3.82 -6.74
C LEU A 4 2.76 -3.29 -5.69
N VAL A 5 2.79 -1.98 -5.42
CA VAL A 5 1.94 -1.35 -4.40
C VAL A 5 0.98 -0.39 -5.08
N VAL A 6 -0.31 -0.57 -4.84
CA VAL A 6 -1.37 0.26 -5.40
C VAL A 6 -2.40 0.63 -4.33
N SER A 7 -3.07 1.75 -4.54
CA SER A 7 -4.15 2.27 -3.68
C SER A 7 -5.14 3.07 -4.51
N ASP A 8 -6.34 3.26 -3.97
CA ASP A 8 -7.30 4.26 -4.46
C ASP A 8 -7.58 4.10 -5.97
N ILE A 9 -8.04 2.90 -6.38
CA ILE A 9 -8.32 2.54 -7.79
C ILE A 9 -9.59 3.24 -8.28
N HIS A 10 -10.63 3.34 -7.42
CA HIS A 10 -11.88 4.06 -7.69
C HIS A 10 -12.51 3.74 -9.05
N GLY A 11 -12.64 2.45 -9.38
CA GLY A 11 -13.29 1.98 -10.60
C GLY A 11 -12.41 1.98 -11.87
N ARG A 12 -11.14 2.37 -11.76
CA ARG A 12 -10.19 2.37 -12.90
C ARG A 12 -9.42 1.05 -13.02
N TYR A 13 -10.15 -0.07 -12.89
CA TYR A 13 -9.56 -1.41 -12.93
C TYR A 13 -8.74 -1.69 -14.20
N GLU A 14 -9.06 -1.05 -15.34
CA GLU A 14 -8.30 -1.21 -16.59
C GLU A 14 -6.85 -0.69 -16.45
N ARG A 15 -6.62 0.32 -15.58
CA ARG A 15 -5.26 0.76 -15.27
C ARG A 15 -4.50 -0.30 -14.47
N LEU A 16 -5.19 -0.94 -13.51
CA LEU A 16 -4.58 -2.02 -12.74
C LEU A 16 -4.24 -3.22 -13.65
N ALA A 17 -5.15 -3.65 -14.51
CA ALA A 17 -4.91 -4.74 -15.46
C ALA A 17 -3.68 -4.46 -16.34
N LYS A 18 -3.63 -3.28 -16.98
CA LYS A 18 -2.46 -2.85 -17.78
C LYS A 18 -1.17 -2.80 -16.98
N LEU A 19 -1.24 -2.36 -15.73
CA LEU A 19 -0.09 -2.26 -14.85
C LEU A 19 0.45 -3.65 -14.48
N ILE A 20 -0.42 -4.59 -14.14
CA ILE A 20 -0.07 -5.98 -13.86
C ILE A 20 0.62 -6.62 -15.09
N ASP A 21 0.05 -6.44 -16.27
CA ASP A 21 0.62 -6.95 -17.53
C ASP A 21 2.01 -6.37 -17.83
N ALA A 22 2.21 -5.10 -17.51
CA ALA A 22 3.48 -4.40 -17.75
C ALA A 22 4.57 -4.76 -16.75
N GLN A 23 4.21 -5.12 -15.49
CA GLN A 23 5.17 -5.45 -14.44
C GLN A 23 5.52 -6.94 -14.47
N LYS A 24 6.80 -7.24 -14.63
CA LYS A 24 7.31 -8.62 -14.62
C LYS A 24 8.06 -8.90 -13.32
N GLY A 25 7.98 -10.15 -12.86
CA GLY A 25 8.75 -10.64 -11.72
C GLY A 25 8.36 -9.96 -10.40
N ILE A 26 7.07 -9.65 -10.22
CA ILE A 26 6.53 -9.28 -8.91
C ILE A 26 6.22 -10.53 -8.10
N ASP A 27 6.57 -10.53 -6.82
CA ASP A 27 6.29 -11.60 -5.87
C ASP A 27 4.92 -11.41 -5.21
N ALA A 28 4.50 -10.14 -5.01
CA ALA A 28 3.18 -9.83 -4.50
C ALA A 28 2.66 -8.46 -5.00
N LEU A 29 1.33 -8.39 -5.11
CA LEU A 29 0.56 -7.16 -5.23
C LEU A 29 0.07 -6.76 -3.83
N ILE A 30 0.45 -5.55 -3.38
CA ILE A 30 -0.03 -4.95 -2.14
C ILE A 30 -1.06 -3.89 -2.50
N PHE A 31 -2.29 -4.07 -2.00
CA PHE A 31 -3.40 -3.15 -2.23
C PHE A 31 -3.81 -2.46 -0.92
N LEU A 32 -3.81 -1.12 -0.94
CA LEU A 32 -4.00 -0.30 0.25
C LEU A 32 -5.40 0.32 0.37
N GLY A 33 -6.40 -0.26 -0.28
CA GLY A 33 -7.81 0.13 -0.12
C GLY A 33 -8.37 1.06 -1.20
N ASP A 34 -9.70 1.22 -1.16
CA ASP A 34 -10.53 1.98 -2.09
C ASP A 34 -10.50 1.44 -3.53
N GLY A 35 -11.06 0.21 -3.68
CA GLY A 35 -11.19 -0.50 -4.94
C GLY A 35 -11.02 -2.01 -4.83
N LEU A 36 -11.43 -2.65 -3.72
CA LEU A 36 -11.37 -4.11 -3.57
C LEU A 36 -12.09 -4.84 -4.71
N SER A 37 -13.24 -4.34 -5.17
CA SER A 37 -13.95 -4.91 -6.32
C SER A 37 -13.19 -4.74 -7.64
N ASP A 38 -12.29 -3.78 -7.74
CA ASP A 38 -11.47 -3.56 -8.93
C ASP A 38 -10.36 -4.60 -9.06
N LEU A 39 -9.93 -5.22 -7.96
CA LEU A 39 -9.00 -6.36 -7.99
C LEU A 39 -9.61 -7.56 -8.73
N ASP A 40 -10.87 -7.90 -8.46
CA ASP A 40 -11.59 -8.98 -9.16
C ASP A 40 -11.79 -8.62 -10.64
N ARG A 41 -12.16 -7.38 -10.95
CA ARG A 41 -12.38 -6.90 -12.33
C ARG A 41 -11.10 -6.83 -13.16
N ALA A 42 -9.96 -6.70 -12.53
CA ALA A 42 -8.64 -6.69 -13.17
C ALA A 42 -7.99 -8.08 -13.18
N ASP A 43 -8.72 -9.14 -12.78
CA ASP A 43 -8.22 -10.51 -12.65
C ASP A 43 -6.93 -10.61 -11.81
N ALA A 44 -6.75 -9.71 -10.83
CA ALA A 44 -5.51 -9.55 -10.07
C ALA A 44 -5.06 -10.83 -9.33
N TYR A 45 -5.99 -11.73 -9.05
CA TYR A 45 -5.72 -12.99 -8.35
C TYR A 45 -5.24 -14.14 -9.25
N ASP A 46 -5.25 -13.96 -10.57
CA ASP A 46 -4.99 -15.03 -11.54
C ASP A 46 -3.57 -14.95 -12.18
N HIS A 47 -2.69 -14.09 -11.64
CA HIS A 47 -1.37 -13.79 -12.21
C HIS A 47 -0.18 -14.52 -11.56
N GLY A 48 -0.41 -15.43 -10.62
CA GLY A 48 0.64 -16.27 -10.01
C GLY A 48 1.48 -15.60 -8.93
N PHE A 49 1.19 -14.35 -8.57
CA PHE A 49 1.73 -13.67 -7.39
C PHE A 49 0.72 -13.63 -6.25
N SER A 50 1.18 -13.36 -5.02
CA SER A 50 0.29 -13.19 -3.88
C SER A 50 -0.40 -11.82 -3.91
N VAL A 51 -1.68 -11.76 -3.51
CA VAL A 51 -2.40 -10.49 -3.32
C VAL A 51 -2.64 -10.27 -1.84
N ILE A 52 -2.14 -9.16 -1.31
CA ILE A 52 -2.29 -8.77 0.09
C ILE A 52 -3.02 -7.43 0.11
N CYS A 53 -4.15 -7.36 0.82
CA CYS A 53 -5.00 -6.18 0.77
C CYS A 53 -5.49 -5.73 2.14
N VAL A 54 -5.73 -4.44 2.26
CA VAL A 54 -6.53 -3.81 3.30
C VAL A 54 -7.71 -3.10 2.67
N LYS A 55 -8.80 -2.91 3.42
CA LYS A 55 -9.97 -2.18 2.93
C LYS A 55 -9.84 -0.68 3.21
N GLY A 56 -10.37 0.13 2.29
CA GLY A 56 -10.52 1.57 2.45
C GLY A 56 -11.93 1.98 2.86
N ASN A 57 -12.17 3.28 2.96
CA ASN A 57 -13.47 3.83 3.33
C ASN A 57 -14.52 3.70 2.23
N CYS A 58 -14.12 3.55 0.98
CA CYS A 58 -15.03 3.33 -0.14
C CYS A 58 -15.30 1.83 -0.42
N ASP A 59 -14.63 0.93 0.28
CA ASP A 59 -14.83 -0.51 0.17
C ASP A 59 -15.96 -0.95 1.11
N GLY A 60 -17.20 -0.79 0.65
CA GLY A 60 -18.39 -1.21 1.39
C GLY A 60 -18.49 -2.74 1.58
N PHE A 61 -19.57 -3.17 2.24
CA PHE A 61 -19.92 -4.60 2.30
C PHE A 61 -20.22 -5.10 0.89
N SER A 62 -19.33 -5.88 0.30
CA SER A 62 -19.61 -6.56 -0.94
C SER A 62 -20.10 -8.00 -0.68
N PHE A 63 -21.10 -8.38 -1.42
CA PHE A 63 -21.70 -9.72 -1.36
C PHE A 63 -20.86 -10.82 -2.04
N LEU A 64 -19.73 -10.48 -2.63
CA LEU A 64 -18.83 -11.42 -3.31
C LEU A 64 -17.66 -11.77 -2.38
N GLY A 65 -17.69 -12.95 -1.78
CA GLY A 65 -16.89 -13.50 -0.69
C GLY A 65 -15.36 -13.31 -0.61
N ARG A 66 -14.71 -12.57 -1.50
CA ARG A 66 -13.28 -12.26 -1.45
C ARG A 66 -12.93 -10.95 -0.70
N GLN A 67 -13.93 -10.22 -0.21
CA GLN A 67 -13.76 -8.85 0.28
C GLN A 67 -13.70 -8.70 1.81
N ASN A 68 -13.28 -9.74 2.51
CA ASN A 68 -13.07 -9.68 3.96
C ASN A 68 -11.66 -9.16 4.30
N ALA A 69 -11.22 -8.08 3.62
CA ALA A 69 -9.95 -7.45 3.92
C ALA A 69 -10.02 -6.72 5.26
N PRO A 70 -8.99 -6.81 6.11
CA PRO A 70 -8.90 -6.02 7.35
C PRO A 70 -8.69 -4.53 7.04
N GLU A 71 -8.98 -3.66 8.01
CA GLU A 71 -8.65 -2.23 7.91
C GLU A 71 -7.16 -1.97 8.02
N GLU A 72 -6.49 -2.81 8.81
CA GLU A 72 -5.05 -2.77 9.06
C GLU A 72 -4.50 -4.18 9.14
N THR A 73 -3.32 -4.41 8.63
CA THR A 73 -2.62 -5.69 8.78
C THR A 73 -1.11 -5.50 8.87
N THR A 74 -0.44 -6.52 9.37
CA THR A 74 1.02 -6.55 9.42
C THR A 74 1.50 -7.87 8.82
N VAL A 75 2.45 -7.80 7.91
CA VAL A 75 3.09 -8.95 7.29
C VAL A 75 4.59 -8.86 7.45
N THR A 76 5.28 -10.00 7.42
CA THR A 76 6.74 -10.03 7.45
C THR A 76 7.25 -10.66 6.16
N PHE A 77 8.16 -9.96 5.50
CA PHE A 77 8.89 -10.46 4.35
C PHE A 77 10.38 -10.35 4.63
N GLU A 78 11.05 -11.50 4.62
CA GLU A 78 12.44 -11.59 5.06
C GLU A 78 12.59 -10.97 6.48
N ASP A 79 13.45 -9.98 6.64
CA ASP A 79 13.69 -9.31 7.92
C ASP A 79 12.82 -8.04 8.13
N TYR A 80 11.96 -7.70 7.16
CA TYR A 80 11.14 -6.49 7.22
C TYR A 80 9.71 -6.79 7.66
N LYS A 81 9.29 -6.14 8.74
CA LYS A 81 7.90 -6.11 9.18
C LYS A 81 7.19 -4.91 8.56
N ILE A 82 6.19 -5.18 7.73
CA ILE A 82 5.44 -4.19 6.97
C ILE A 82 4.05 -4.02 7.56
N PHE A 83 3.77 -2.85 8.09
CA PHE A 83 2.44 -2.45 8.54
C PHE A 83 1.69 -1.76 7.40
N MET A 84 0.48 -2.22 7.11
CA MET A 84 -0.34 -1.75 6.00
C MET A 84 -1.70 -1.29 6.52
N LEU A 85 -2.15 -0.14 6.02
CA LEU A 85 -3.46 0.43 6.30
C LEU A 85 -3.92 1.30 5.12
N HIS A 86 -5.24 1.51 5.00
CA HIS A 86 -5.70 2.56 4.09
C HIS A 86 -5.42 3.96 4.69
N GLY A 87 -5.69 4.14 5.97
CA GLY A 87 -5.34 5.34 6.72
C GLY A 87 -6.52 6.24 7.12
N HIS A 88 -7.72 5.99 6.60
CA HIS A 88 -8.91 6.78 6.97
C HIS A 88 -9.23 6.70 8.47
N THR A 89 -9.07 5.53 9.10
CA THR A 89 -9.29 5.32 10.54
C THR A 89 -8.22 5.97 11.42
N ARG A 90 -7.06 6.33 10.85
CA ARG A 90 -5.94 6.98 11.53
C ARG A 90 -5.82 8.47 11.22
N GLY A 91 -6.71 9.01 10.37
CA GLY A 91 -6.75 10.44 10.04
C GLY A 91 -5.54 10.94 9.26
N VAL A 92 -4.95 10.10 8.38
CA VAL A 92 -3.70 10.40 7.65
C VAL A 92 -3.79 11.63 6.74
N LYS A 93 -5.00 12.06 6.36
CA LYS A 93 -5.21 13.34 5.62
C LYS A 93 -4.87 14.58 6.44
N HIS A 94 -4.88 14.47 7.77
CA HIS A 94 -4.58 15.57 8.66
C HIS A 94 -3.19 15.45 9.28
N SER A 95 -2.81 14.24 9.70
CA SER A 95 -1.51 13.97 10.31
C SER A 95 -1.17 12.48 10.26
N LEU A 96 0.09 12.15 10.06
CA LEU A 96 0.58 10.78 10.12
C LEU A 96 0.82 10.28 11.55
N THR A 97 0.71 11.13 12.56
CA THR A 97 1.08 10.82 13.96
C THR A 97 0.43 9.54 14.48
N ASN A 98 -0.89 9.38 14.33
CA ASN A 98 -1.60 8.19 14.81
C ASN A 98 -1.20 6.91 14.06
N ALA A 99 -0.91 7.02 12.77
CA ALA A 99 -0.44 5.90 11.97
C ALA A 99 1.00 5.51 12.34
N ILE A 100 1.88 6.49 12.60
CA ILE A 100 3.25 6.27 13.08
C ILE A 100 3.24 5.56 14.43
N TYR A 101 2.43 6.00 15.40
CA TYR A 101 2.30 5.31 16.68
C TYR A 101 1.80 3.87 16.52
N ALA A 102 0.83 3.65 15.63
CA ALA A 102 0.34 2.30 15.36
C ALA A 102 1.41 1.41 14.70
N ALA A 103 2.28 1.97 13.85
CA ALA A 103 3.42 1.27 13.28
C ALA A 103 4.46 0.90 14.34
N GLU A 104 4.79 1.85 15.24
CA GLU A 104 5.70 1.61 16.37
C GLU A 104 5.20 0.50 17.30
N GLU A 105 3.93 0.56 17.73
CA GLU A 105 3.32 -0.49 18.59
C GLU A 105 3.42 -1.89 17.97
N ARG A 106 3.41 -1.99 16.63
CA ARG A 106 3.55 -3.25 15.91
C ARG A 106 5.00 -3.62 15.63
N GLY A 107 5.94 -2.74 15.96
CA GLY A 107 7.36 -2.90 15.66
C GLY A 107 7.61 -2.99 14.15
N ALA A 108 6.93 -2.16 13.35
CA ALA A 108 7.08 -2.13 11.91
C ALA A 108 8.40 -1.47 11.48
N ASP A 109 8.99 -1.96 10.39
CA ASP A 109 10.13 -1.35 9.70
C ASP A 109 9.67 -0.46 8.55
N ILE A 110 8.49 -0.82 7.99
CA ILE A 110 7.88 -0.12 6.86
C ILE A 110 6.40 0.08 7.17
N MET A 111 5.90 1.29 6.95
CA MET A 111 4.48 1.63 6.98
C MET A 111 4.01 1.99 5.58
N LEU A 112 3.00 1.27 5.06
CA LEU A 112 2.36 1.53 3.78
C LEU A 112 0.95 2.05 4.01
N PHE A 113 0.58 3.15 3.35
CA PHE A 113 -0.75 3.73 3.47
C PHE A 113 -1.25 4.35 2.15
N GLY A 114 -2.56 4.53 2.01
CA GLY A 114 -3.23 5.15 0.88
C GLY A 114 -3.98 6.43 1.27
N HIS A 115 -5.21 6.58 0.77
CA HIS A 115 -6.21 7.57 1.16
C HIS A 115 -5.91 9.03 0.82
N THR A 116 -4.66 9.49 0.89
CA THR A 116 -4.32 10.89 0.57
C THR A 116 -4.27 11.15 -0.93
N HIS A 117 -4.16 10.11 -1.76
CA HIS A 117 -3.96 10.16 -3.21
C HIS A 117 -2.62 10.77 -3.64
N GLU A 118 -1.75 11.11 -2.70
CA GLU A 118 -0.47 11.77 -2.95
C GLU A 118 0.69 10.80 -2.74
N PRO A 119 1.59 10.61 -3.72
CA PRO A 119 2.79 9.81 -3.54
C PRO A 119 3.66 10.38 -2.42
N LEU A 120 4.12 9.51 -1.52
CA LEU A 120 5.01 9.89 -0.43
C LEU A 120 6.05 8.81 -0.18
N GLU A 121 7.30 9.22 -0.02
CA GLU A 121 8.38 8.42 0.55
C GLU A 121 9.04 9.23 1.66
N LYS A 122 9.13 8.66 2.85
CA LYS A 122 9.73 9.33 4.01
C LYS A 122 10.45 8.32 4.88
N TYR A 123 11.65 8.69 5.34
CA TYR A 123 12.41 7.95 6.35
C TYR A 123 12.39 8.72 7.66
N LEU A 124 12.03 8.05 8.73
CA LEU A 124 12.11 8.56 10.11
C LEU A 124 13.19 7.78 10.86
N PRO A 125 14.22 8.44 11.37
CA PRO A 125 15.20 7.78 12.22
C PRO A 125 14.59 7.42 13.58
N ALA A 126 15.18 6.45 14.27
CA ALA A 126 14.88 6.21 15.67
C ALA A 126 15.17 7.46 16.51
N GLY A 127 14.35 7.73 17.54
CA GLY A 127 14.57 8.86 18.44
C GLY A 127 13.28 9.43 19.05
N GLU A 128 13.48 10.46 19.87
CA GLU A 128 12.41 11.04 20.68
C GLU A 128 11.38 11.84 19.88
N GLU A 129 11.77 12.45 18.74
CA GLU A 129 10.91 13.31 17.93
C GLU A 129 9.59 12.64 17.52
N HIS A 130 9.64 11.32 17.22
CA HIS A 130 8.49 10.51 16.84
C HIS A 130 8.24 9.36 17.80
N SER A 131 8.96 9.29 18.93
CA SER A 131 8.89 8.19 19.91
C SER A 131 9.15 6.82 19.28
N LEU A 132 10.07 6.76 18.30
CA LEU A 132 10.41 5.54 17.57
C LEU A 132 11.58 4.81 18.22
N SER A 133 11.40 3.54 18.57
CA SER A 133 12.45 2.66 19.10
C SER A 133 13.45 2.23 18.02
N LYS A 134 13.02 2.22 16.76
CA LYS A 134 13.82 1.92 15.58
C LYS A 134 13.41 2.78 14.39
N PRO A 135 14.22 2.85 13.31
CA PRO A 135 13.86 3.59 12.12
C PRO A 135 12.58 3.05 11.46
N LEU A 136 11.82 3.96 10.84
CA LEU A 136 10.59 3.64 10.11
C LEU A 136 10.61 4.25 8.71
N TRP A 137 10.44 3.42 7.69
CA TRP A 137 10.11 3.85 6.34
C TRP A 137 8.60 4.04 6.19
N ILE A 138 8.20 5.14 5.58
CA ILE A 138 6.79 5.47 5.31
C ILE A 138 6.64 5.64 3.81
N PHE A 139 5.67 4.94 3.23
CA PHE A 139 5.45 4.98 1.80
C PHE A 139 3.96 5.00 1.45
N ASN A 140 3.60 5.88 0.50
CA ASN A 140 2.28 5.93 -0.11
C ASN A 140 2.46 5.90 -1.63
N PRO A 141 1.84 4.94 -2.34
CA PRO A 141 2.00 4.84 -3.79
C PRO A 141 1.33 5.97 -4.56
N GLY A 142 0.45 6.75 -3.92
CA GLY A 142 -0.49 7.66 -4.58
C GLY A 142 -1.77 6.92 -5.00
N SER A 143 -2.62 7.56 -5.80
CA SER A 143 -3.85 6.98 -6.33
C SER A 143 -3.64 6.42 -7.73
N LEU A 144 -3.99 5.16 -7.96
CA LEU A 144 -4.00 4.55 -9.29
C LEU A 144 -5.19 5.06 -10.12
N GLY A 145 -6.30 5.37 -9.46
CA GLY A 145 -7.54 5.80 -10.12
C GLY A 145 -7.46 7.22 -10.66
N SER A 146 -7.08 8.16 -9.82
CA SER A 146 -7.05 9.58 -10.19
C SER A 146 -6.20 10.37 -9.21
N SER A 147 -5.21 11.05 -9.73
CA SER A 147 -4.53 12.16 -9.09
C SER A 147 -4.94 13.48 -9.74
N GLY A 148 -4.65 14.61 -9.08
CA GLY A 148 -5.03 15.94 -9.58
C GLY A 148 -4.45 16.28 -10.97
N ASP A 149 -3.41 15.58 -11.42
CA ASP A 149 -2.76 15.73 -12.74
C ASP A 149 -3.29 14.76 -13.81
N GLY A 150 -4.25 13.90 -13.46
CA GLY A 150 -4.88 12.95 -14.40
C GLY A 150 -4.14 11.62 -14.57
N TRP A 151 -2.95 11.45 -13.99
CA TRP A 151 -2.19 10.20 -14.01
C TRP A 151 -2.67 9.22 -12.93
N GLY A 152 -2.43 7.95 -13.16
CA GLY A 152 -2.47 6.93 -12.12
C GLY A 152 -1.08 6.74 -11.54
N TYR A 153 -0.95 6.74 -10.22
CA TYR A 153 0.30 6.48 -9.52
C TYR A 153 0.33 5.07 -8.92
N TYR A 154 1.50 4.48 -8.89
CA TYR A 154 1.76 3.21 -8.23
C TYR A 154 3.16 3.22 -7.60
N GLY A 155 3.40 2.28 -6.70
CA GLY A 155 4.69 2.06 -6.07
C GLY A 155 5.32 0.73 -6.45
N LEU A 156 6.63 0.69 -6.42
CA LEU A 156 7.42 -0.54 -6.42
C LEU A 156 8.30 -0.54 -5.18
N ILE A 157 8.34 -1.68 -4.49
CA ILE A 157 9.23 -1.90 -3.35
C ILE A 157 10.08 -3.12 -3.67
N GLU A 158 11.38 -2.99 -3.55
CA GLU A 158 12.32 -4.09 -3.71
C GLU A 158 13.09 -4.32 -2.41
N ILE A 159 12.93 -5.50 -1.81
CA ILE A 159 13.73 -5.96 -0.69
C ILE A 159 14.90 -6.77 -1.25
N ARG A 160 16.11 -6.39 -0.88
CA ARG A 160 17.37 -7.00 -1.29
C ARG A 160 18.25 -7.23 -0.07
N ASP A 161 19.32 -8.04 -0.19
CA ASP A 161 20.26 -8.37 0.90
C ASP A 161 20.85 -7.13 1.61
N ASN A 162 20.93 -6.00 0.92
CA ASN A 162 21.53 -4.76 1.40
C ASN A 162 20.53 -3.65 1.73
N GLY A 163 19.22 -3.96 1.79
CA GLY A 163 18.21 -2.99 2.19
C GLY A 163 16.94 -3.01 1.34
N VAL A 164 16.14 -1.97 1.52
CA VAL A 164 14.87 -1.76 0.81
C VAL A 164 14.98 -0.56 -0.12
N LEU A 165 14.43 -0.69 -1.33
CA LEU A 165 14.35 0.36 -2.32
C LEU A 165 12.89 0.66 -2.65
N PHE A 166 12.52 1.93 -2.63
CA PHE A 166 11.20 2.41 -3.00
C PHE A 166 11.26 3.18 -4.32
N SER A 167 10.20 3.11 -5.10
CA SER A 167 10.05 3.96 -6.28
C SER A 167 8.59 4.19 -6.63
N HIS A 168 8.28 5.34 -7.23
CA HIS A 168 6.98 5.67 -7.77
C HIS A 168 6.99 5.60 -9.29
N GLY A 169 5.90 5.07 -9.86
CA GLY A 169 5.64 5.07 -11.29
C GLY A 169 4.32 5.76 -11.63
N LYS A 170 4.15 6.06 -12.91
CA LYS A 170 2.92 6.65 -13.47
C LYS A 170 2.39 5.81 -14.62
N ILE A 171 1.08 5.78 -14.77
CA ILE A 171 0.37 5.13 -15.86
C ILE A 171 -0.81 5.96 -16.37
#